data_d73296c96d8097eca08b4f693ed10dc7
#
_entry.id   d73296c96d8097eca08b4f693ed10dc7
#
_cell.length_a   1.000
_cell.length_b   1.000
_cell.length_c   1.000
_cell.angle_alpha   90.00
_cell.angle_beta   90.00
_cell.angle_gamma   90.00
#
_symmetry.space_group_name_H-M   'P 1'
#
loop_
_entity.id
_entity.type
_entity.pdbx_description
1 polymer ?
#
loop_
_entity_poly.entity_id
_entity_poly.type
_entity_poly.pdbx_seq_one_letter_code
_entity_poly.pdbx_strand_id
1 'polypeptide(L)'
;MMGKRVSTLLWCLVTGLLVGLLVLFSGGSGVTAENVVKIGNIEPLSGPSAAVGLQGKNAREMAVEEINAAGGIKSLGGAKLVLIYADSESKPEKGVAEAERLINTEKVNVLTGCWNSAVTLPTTAVAERYGIPFIVPVSVNDKITEQGFKNVFRIAAKDSWWTRDQFAFLKDMEKEFNVKVKTVAFVYENGDWGKGFAGLWKELAKKGGYQVVLDEPYPSTATDLSPVVQKIKRANPDVLLLVSNAADAILLTNTLADYKVKPKAIIGSGGGHADPSFLKATGQNARYIFDLVEWETDVNKPGAKETNEKFKKRYGYNLAGESVDAYVAMYVLADALERAGSLDPAKIRKALAETDLKSGPGMIVAYDAVQFDKTGQNEHAALVMVQINDIGHGMERLTVWPKGARHAGYTPVFPMPQK
;
A
#
# COMPACT_ATOMS: atom_id res chain seq x y z
N MET A 1 48.54 -44.53 -64.04
CA MET A 1 49.89 -43.99 -64.21
C MET A 1 50.26 -43.39 -62.87
N MET A 2 51.06 -44.12 -62.16
CA MET A 2 52.44 -43.79 -61.80
C MET A 2 52.60 -42.49 -61.12
N GLY A 3 53.19 -42.38 -59.98
CA GLY A 3 54.07 -43.28 -59.21
C GLY A 3 54.67 -42.48 -58.09
N LYS A 4 54.89 -43.19 -57.04
CA LYS A 4 56.17 -43.33 -56.30
C LYS A 4 56.64 -42.08 -55.54
N ARG A 5 56.83 -42.20 -54.33
CA ARG A 5 57.70 -42.91 -53.37
C ARG A 5 58.55 -41.87 -52.58
N VAL A 6 58.55 -42.00 -51.29
CA VAL A 6 59.66 -42.46 -50.38
C VAL A 6 60.67 -41.36 -50.12
N SER A 7 61.12 -41.04 -48.94
CA SER A 7 61.58 -41.77 -47.73
C SER A 7 62.11 -40.77 -46.69
N THR A 8 61.90 -41.02 -45.45
CA THR A 8 62.86 -41.59 -44.47
C THR A 8 63.89 -40.63 -43.83
N LEU A 9 63.75 -40.54 -42.50
CA LEU A 9 64.77 -40.58 -41.41
C LEU A 9 65.91 -39.53 -41.38
N LEU A 10 66.12 -38.91 -40.29
CA LEU A 10 67.11 -39.17 -39.23
C LEU A 10 67.16 -38.04 -38.18
N TRP A 11 66.90 -38.39 -36.95
CA TRP A 11 67.73 -38.29 -35.76
C TRP A 11 68.53 -36.98 -35.53
N CYS A 12 68.33 -36.34 -34.41
CA CYS A 12 69.25 -36.33 -33.27
C CYS A 12 68.73 -35.57 -32.06
N LEU A 13 68.97 -36.20 -30.96
CA LEU A 13 68.84 -35.73 -29.58
C LEU A 13 69.58 -34.41 -29.33
N VAL A 14 68.92 -33.48 -28.56
CA VAL A 14 69.63 -32.65 -27.62
C VAL A 14 68.70 -32.49 -26.39
N THR A 15 69.15 -33.04 -25.29
CA THR A 15 68.64 -32.86 -23.90
C THR A 15 68.87 -31.43 -23.47
N GLY A 16 67.81 -30.78 -23.08
CA GLY A 16 67.86 -29.47 -22.41
C GLY A 16 66.84 -29.41 -21.31
N LEU A 17 67.27 -29.64 -20.07
CA LEU A 17 66.56 -29.46 -18.82
C LEU A 17 66.18 -27.98 -18.68
N LEU A 18 64.88 -27.65 -18.67
CA LEU A 18 64.37 -26.38 -18.19
C LEU A 18 63.14 -26.64 -17.34
N VAL A 19 63.41 -26.53 -16.02
CA VAL A 19 62.39 -26.46 -14.99
C VAL A 19 61.58 -25.17 -15.25
N GLY A 20 60.42 -25.29 -15.88
CA GLY A 20 59.49 -24.21 -16.09
C GLY A 20 58.37 -24.26 -15.04
N LEU A 21 58.40 -23.29 -14.19
CA LEU A 21 57.43 -22.95 -13.17
C LEU A 21 56.02 -22.96 -13.75
N LEU A 22 55.23 -24.00 -13.47
CA LEU A 22 53.79 -24.01 -13.74
C LEU A 22 53.10 -23.18 -12.66
N VAL A 23 52.95 -21.89 -12.91
CA VAL A 23 52.02 -21.02 -12.13
C VAL A 23 50.62 -21.42 -12.57
N LEU A 24 49.98 -22.25 -11.75
CA LEU A 24 48.54 -22.49 -11.81
C LEU A 24 47.84 -21.21 -11.45
N PHE A 25 47.54 -20.34 -12.39
CA PHE A 25 46.51 -19.34 -12.28
C PHE A 25 45.16 -20.07 -12.31
N SER A 26 44.77 -20.65 -11.16
CA SER A 26 43.41 -21.01 -10.90
C SER A 26 42.62 -19.72 -10.57
N GLY A 27 42.54 -18.85 -11.54
CA GLY A 27 41.57 -17.76 -11.55
C GLY A 27 40.19 -18.34 -11.82
N GLY A 28 39.68 -19.12 -10.89
CA GLY A 28 38.28 -19.42 -10.85
C GLY A 28 37.55 -18.10 -10.51
N SER A 29 37.16 -17.38 -11.55
CA SER A 29 36.05 -16.44 -11.44
C SER A 29 34.83 -17.27 -11.09
N GLY A 30 34.71 -17.64 -9.81
CA GLY A 30 33.46 -18.08 -9.26
C GLY A 30 32.49 -16.93 -9.57
N VAL A 31 31.60 -17.13 -10.51
CA VAL A 31 30.37 -16.37 -10.59
C VAL A 31 29.73 -16.58 -9.20
N THR A 32 30.02 -15.67 -8.28
CA THR A 32 29.29 -15.61 -7.02
C THR A 32 27.84 -15.49 -7.44
N ALA A 33 27.04 -16.51 -7.17
CA ALA A 33 25.61 -16.42 -7.34
C ALA A 33 25.22 -15.10 -6.69
N GLU A 34 24.65 -14.20 -7.46
CA GLU A 34 24.28 -12.87 -6.99
C GLU A 34 23.42 -13.09 -5.76
N ASN A 35 23.89 -12.63 -4.60
CA ASN A 35 23.22 -12.87 -3.33
C ASN A 35 21.98 -11.97 -3.33
N VAL A 36 20.82 -12.52 -3.64
CA VAL A 36 19.57 -11.77 -3.81
C VAL A 36 18.51 -12.20 -2.80
N VAL A 37 17.72 -11.25 -2.34
CA VAL A 37 16.50 -11.49 -1.58
C VAL A 37 15.32 -11.38 -2.53
N LYS A 38 14.64 -12.48 -2.78
CA LYS A 38 13.47 -12.52 -3.66
C LYS A 38 12.21 -12.15 -2.89
N ILE A 39 11.51 -11.12 -3.34
CA ILE A 39 10.27 -10.63 -2.74
C ILE A 39 9.14 -10.88 -3.74
N GLY A 40 8.20 -11.74 -3.39
CA GLY A 40 6.99 -11.96 -4.17
C GLY A 40 6.00 -10.82 -3.93
N ASN A 41 5.75 -10.02 -4.95
CA ASN A 41 4.84 -8.87 -4.88
C ASN A 41 3.55 -9.18 -5.63
N ILE A 42 2.46 -9.43 -4.89
CA ILE A 42 1.14 -9.69 -5.44
C ILE A 42 0.36 -8.38 -5.41
N GLU A 43 -0.02 -7.88 -6.59
CA GLU A 43 -0.78 -6.62 -6.70
C GLU A 43 -1.91 -6.76 -7.72
N PRO A 44 -2.97 -5.95 -7.62
CA PRO A 44 -3.96 -5.83 -8.69
C PRO A 44 -3.37 -4.99 -9.82
N LEU A 45 -2.60 -5.60 -10.73
CA LEU A 45 -2.02 -4.90 -11.88
C LEU A 45 -3.00 -4.80 -13.05
N SER A 46 -4.12 -5.53 -12.97
CA SER A 46 -5.28 -5.43 -13.85
C SER A 46 -6.59 -5.51 -13.03
N GLY A 47 -7.75 -5.32 -13.70
CA GLY A 47 -9.05 -5.30 -13.04
C GLY A 47 -9.40 -3.96 -12.37
N PRO A 48 -10.46 -3.92 -11.54
CA PRO A 48 -11.02 -2.67 -10.98
C PRO A 48 -10.05 -1.84 -10.14
N SER A 49 -9.05 -2.48 -9.52
CA SER A 49 -8.07 -1.82 -8.64
C SER A 49 -6.70 -1.62 -9.29
N ALA A 50 -6.59 -1.71 -10.63
CA ALA A 50 -5.30 -1.64 -11.32
C ALA A 50 -4.54 -0.32 -11.09
N ALA A 51 -5.25 0.80 -10.99
CA ALA A 51 -4.62 2.11 -10.77
C ALA A 51 -3.84 2.15 -9.46
N VAL A 52 -4.44 1.70 -8.35
CA VAL A 52 -3.79 1.68 -7.03
C VAL A 52 -2.72 0.59 -6.93
N GLY A 53 -2.92 -0.56 -7.58
CA GLY A 53 -1.88 -1.59 -7.68
C GLY A 53 -0.62 -1.08 -8.36
N LEU A 54 -0.77 -0.29 -9.43
CA LEU A 54 0.35 0.35 -10.11
C LEU A 54 1.07 1.38 -9.22
N GLN A 55 0.33 2.14 -8.40
CA GLN A 55 0.93 3.08 -7.45
C GLN A 55 1.77 2.35 -6.39
N GLY A 56 1.24 1.27 -5.80
CA GLY A 56 1.98 0.43 -4.86
C GLY A 56 3.23 -0.21 -5.48
N LYS A 57 3.12 -0.70 -6.72
CA LYS A 57 4.25 -1.22 -7.51
C LYS A 57 5.35 -0.16 -7.66
N ASN A 58 4.99 1.03 -8.14
CA ASN A 58 5.93 2.12 -8.39
C ASN A 58 6.65 2.57 -7.10
N ALA A 59 5.94 2.63 -6.00
CA ALA A 59 6.51 3.01 -4.70
C ALA A 59 7.51 1.97 -4.16
N ARG A 60 7.19 0.67 -4.30
CA ARG A 60 8.13 -0.42 -3.92
C ARG A 60 9.36 -0.43 -4.81
N GLU A 61 9.19 -0.24 -6.13
CA GLU A 61 10.34 -0.16 -7.05
C GLU A 61 11.29 0.96 -6.63
N MET A 62 10.78 2.15 -6.34
CA MET A 62 11.62 3.27 -5.89
C MET A 62 12.35 2.93 -4.59
N ALA A 63 11.65 2.37 -3.58
CA ALA A 63 12.27 1.97 -2.32
C ALA A 63 13.35 0.90 -2.49
N VAL A 64 13.07 -0.14 -3.28
CA VAL A 64 14.01 -1.24 -3.55
C VAL A 64 15.24 -0.73 -4.30
N GLU A 65 15.09 0.16 -5.27
CA GLU A 65 16.22 0.77 -5.97
C GLU A 65 17.08 1.61 -5.03
N GLU A 66 16.47 2.41 -4.13
CA GLU A 66 17.19 3.21 -3.14
C GLU A 66 17.96 2.32 -2.15
N ILE A 67 17.34 1.26 -1.62
CA ILE A 67 17.99 0.29 -0.73
C ILE A 67 19.15 -0.40 -1.46
N ASN A 68 18.94 -0.83 -2.70
CA ASN A 68 19.96 -1.48 -3.50
C ASN A 68 21.12 -0.55 -3.85
N ALA A 69 20.85 0.72 -4.15
CA ALA A 69 21.86 1.75 -4.41
C ALA A 69 22.70 2.06 -3.15
N ALA A 70 22.08 1.99 -1.95
CA ALA A 70 22.77 2.16 -0.67
C ALA A 70 23.65 0.94 -0.27
N GLY A 71 23.72 -0.08 -1.11
CA GLY A 71 24.56 -1.27 -0.91
C GLY A 71 23.80 -2.57 -0.67
N GLY A 72 22.46 -2.57 -0.70
CA GLY A 72 21.63 -3.73 -0.39
C GLY A 72 21.67 -4.10 1.09
N ILE A 73 21.39 -5.35 1.43
CA ILE A 73 21.36 -5.87 2.81
C ILE A 73 22.78 -6.26 3.23
N LYS A 74 23.40 -5.44 4.04
CA LYS A 74 24.84 -5.57 4.41
C LYS A 74 25.13 -6.83 5.22
N SER A 75 24.26 -7.19 6.16
CA SER A 75 24.38 -8.42 6.95
C SER A 75 24.30 -9.69 6.10
N LEU A 76 23.80 -9.59 4.85
CA LEU A 76 23.78 -10.65 3.88
C LEU A 76 24.82 -10.44 2.76
N GLY A 77 25.94 -9.77 3.06
CA GLY A 77 27.02 -9.52 2.10
C GLY A 77 26.66 -8.55 0.98
N GLY A 78 25.73 -7.63 1.22
CA GLY A 78 25.25 -6.67 0.22
C GLY A 78 24.18 -7.23 -0.72
N ALA A 79 23.45 -8.27 -0.29
CA ALA A 79 22.38 -8.89 -1.07
C ALA A 79 21.38 -7.85 -1.59
N LYS A 80 21.04 -7.96 -2.87
CA LYS A 80 20.08 -7.06 -3.51
C LYS A 80 18.66 -7.56 -3.33
N LEU A 81 17.73 -6.63 -3.11
CA LEU A 81 16.30 -6.92 -3.12
C LEU A 81 15.81 -7.04 -4.57
N VAL A 82 15.06 -8.08 -4.88
CA VAL A 82 14.48 -8.33 -6.21
C VAL A 82 12.98 -8.55 -6.07
N LEU A 83 12.18 -7.71 -6.72
CA LEU A 83 10.72 -7.82 -6.77
C LEU A 83 10.31 -8.78 -7.90
N ILE A 84 9.52 -9.80 -7.56
CA ILE A 84 8.90 -10.72 -8.51
C ILE A 84 7.40 -10.47 -8.48
N TYR A 85 6.88 -9.94 -9.58
CA TYR A 85 5.50 -9.49 -9.66
C TYR A 85 4.53 -10.62 -10.00
N ALA A 86 3.33 -10.49 -9.43
CA ALA A 86 2.18 -11.33 -9.73
C ALA A 86 0.92 -10.45 -9.76
N ASP A 87 0.09 -10.66 -10.78
CA ASP A 87 -1.18 -9.93 -10.94
C ASP A 87 -2.33 -10.71 -10.30
N SER A 88 -2.94 -10.15 -9.27
CA SER A 88 -4.14 -10.72 -8.66
C SER A 88 -5.41 -10.51 -9.48
N GLU A 89 -5.39 -9.67 -10.51
CA GLU A 89 -6.58 -9.25 -11.30
C GLU A 89 -7.72 -8.72 -10.41
N SER A 90 -7.40 -8.27 -9.19
CA SER A 90 -8.37 -7.94 -8.11
C SER A 90 -9.27 -9.11 -7.70
N LYS A 91 -8.83 -10.37 -7.90
CA LYS A 91 -9.57 -11.60 -7.63
C LYS A 91 -8.93 -12.46 -6.55
N PRO A 92 -9.69 -12.91 -5.53
CA PRO A 92 -9.16 -13.72 -4.44
C PRO A 92 -8.47 -15.02 -4.89
N GLU A 93 -9.08 -15.76 -5.81
CA GLU A 93 -8.56 -17.02 -6.33
C GLU A 93 -7.24 -16.85 -7.09
N LYS A 94 -7.07 -15.71 -7.76
CA LYS A 94 -5.81 -15.37 -8.43
C LYS A 94 -4.72 -15.04 -7.42
N GLY A 95 -5.02 -14.22 -6.39
CA GLY A 95 -4.07 -13.93 -5.33
C GLY A 95 -3.54 -15.18 -4.65
N VAL A 96 -4.42 -16.15 -4.34
CA VAL A 96 -4.04 -17.45 -3.77
C VAL A 96 -3.13 -18.24 -4.72
N ALA A 97 -3.53 -18.39 -5.98
CA ALA A 97 -2.75 -19.12 -6.97
C ALA A 97 -1.35 -18.52 -7.20
N GLU A 98 -1.29 -17.19 -7.27
CA GLU A 98 -0.02 -16.48 -7.45
C GLU A 98 0.88 -16.57 -6.20
N ALA A 99 0.33 -16.54 -4.99
CA ALA A 99 1.12 -16.79 -3.79
C ALA A 99 1.75 -18.19 -3.80
N GLU A 100 0.99 -19.21 -4.17
CA GLU A 100 1.52 -20.57 -4.31
C GLU A 100 2.61 -20.67 -5.39
N ARG A 101 2.42 -20.01 -6.53
CA ARG A 101 3.42 -19.97 -7.60
C ARG A 101 4.72 -19.27 -7.13
N LEU A 102 4.60 -18.11 -6.51
CA LEU A 102 5.74 -17.35 -6.00
C LEU A 102 6.54 -18.15 -4.97
N ILE A 103 5.86 -18.86 -4.08
CA ILE A 103 6.51 -19.69 -3.06
C ILE A 103 7.12 -20.95 -3.68
N ASN A 104 6.36 -21.71 -4.47
CA ASN A 104 6.78 -23.05 -4.91
C ASN A 104 7.67 -23.03 -6.15
N THR A 105 7.48 -22.06 -7.06
CA THR A 105 8.22 -21.97 -8.31
C THR A 105 9.34 -20.95 -8.24
N GLU A 106 9.03 -19.72 -7.83
CA GLU A 106 10.01 -18.63 -7.77
C GLU A 106 10.92 -18.71 -6.54
N LYS A 107 10.49 -19.46 -5.50
CA LYS A 107 11.22 -19.61 -4.23
C LYS A 107 11.49 -18.27 -3.57
N VAL A 108 10.45 -17.45 -3.42
CA VAL A 108 10.56 -16.15 -2.76
C VAL A 108 10.83 -16.31 -1.26
N ASN A 109 11.56 -15.35 -0.68
CA ASN A 109 11.89 -15.33 0.74
C ASN A 109 10.79 -14.68 1.58
N VAL A 110 10.06 -13.72 0.97
CA VAL A 110 9.00 -12.93 1.61
C VAL A 110 7.91 -12.64 0.58
N LEU A 111 6.67 -12.56 1.00
CA LEU A 111 5.55 -12.03 0.22
C LEU A 111 5.20 -10.60 0.65
N THR A 112 4.68 -9.80 -0.26
CA THR A 112 4.09 -8.50 0.01
C THR A 112 2.90 -8.23 -0.93
N GLY A 113 2.01 -7.34 -0.57
CA GLY A 113 0.79 -7.00 -1.34
C GLY A 113 -0.43 -7.26 -0.47
N CYS A 114 -1.49 -7.53 -0.97
CA CYS A 114 -2.29 -7.54 -2.16
C CYS A 114 -3.32 -6.40 -2.13
N TRP A 115 -3.18 -5.29 -1.92
CA TRP A 115 -4.07 -4.11 -1.75
C TRP A 115 -5.55 -4.44 -1.35
N ASN A 116 -6.27 -5.26 -2.13
CA ASN A 116 -7.66 -5.65 -1.86
C ASN A 116 -7.77 -6.57 -0.62
N SER A 117 -8.58 -6.22 0.38
CA SER A 117 -8.80 -7.07 1.56
C SER A 117 -9.36 -8.45 1.20
N ALA A 118 -10.27 -8.53 0.22
CA ALA A 118 -10.83 -9.79 -0.28
C ALA A 118 -9.78 -10.73 -0.88
N VAL A 119 -8.70 -10.18 -1.47
CA VAL A 119 -7.57 -10.94 -1.99
C VAL A 119 -6.60 -11.30 -0.86
N THR A 120 -6.30 -10.34 0.01
CA THR A 120 -5.30 -10.49 1.08
C THR A 120 -5.70 -11.56 2.09
N LEU A 121 -6.96 -11.58 2.54
CA LEU A 121 -7.45 -12.52 3.55
C LEU A 121 -7.12 -13.99 3.21
N PRO A 122 -7.52 -14.55 2.07
CA PRO A 122 -7.17 -15.92 1.74
C PRO A 122 -5.69 -16.11 1.41
N THR A 123 -5.02 -15.09 0.87
CA THR A 123 -3.60 -15.15 0.52
C THR A 123 -2.71 -15.24 1.77
N THR A 124 -3.08 -14.58 2.88
CA THR A 124 -2.35 -14.70 4.16
C THR A 124 -2.37 -16.14 4.71
N ALA A 125 -3.46 -16.90 4.49
CA ALA A 125 -3.52 -18.31 4.88
C ALA A 125 -2.54 -19.19 4.07
N VAL A 126 -2.26 -18.84 2.81
CA VAL A 126 -1.21 -19.50 2.01
C VAL A 126 0.15 -19.23 2.62
N ALA A 127 0.49 -17.97 2.89
CA ALA A 127 1.76 -17.58 3.50
C ALA A 127 1.98 -18.30 4.84
N GLU A 128 0.97 -18.33 5.71
CA GLU A 128 1.01 -19.02 7.00
C GLU A 128 1.27 -20.53 6.84
N ARG A 129 0.55 -21.19 5.93
CA ARG A 129 0.70 -22.64 5.65
C ARG A 129 2.12 -23.00 5.21
N TYR A 130 2.76 -22.15 4.43
CA TYR A 130 4.14 -22.35 3.96
C TYR A 130 5.21 -21.77 4.89
N GLY A 131 4.83 -21.07 5.95
CA GLY A 131 5.74 -20.41 6.88
C GLY A 131 6.54 -19.26 6.27
N ILE A 132 6.04 -18.65 5.20
CA ILE A 132 6.67 -17.51 4.51
C ILE A 132 6.15 -16.21 5.10
N PRO A 133 7.02 -15.27 5.55
CA PRO A 133 6.59 -13.97 6.04
C PRO A 133 5.84 -13.19 4.96
N PHE A 134 4.73 -12.56 5.36
CA PHE A 134 3.92 -11.73 4.48
C PHE A 134 3.75 -10.34 5.09
N ILE A 135 4.33 -9.34 4.42
CA ILE A 135 4.14 -7.94 4.78
C ILE A 135 2.96 -7.39 3.98
N VAL A 136 1.92 -6.98 4.68
CA VAL A 136 0.70 -6.39 4.13
C VAL A 136 0.79 -4.87 4.28
N PRO A 137 1.06 -4.12 3.19
CA PRO A 137 1.23 -2.67 3.30
C PRO A 137 -0.08 -1.96 3.61
N VAL A 138 -1.17 -2.30 2.89
CA VAL A 138 -2.35 -1.45 2.76
C VAL A 138 -3.65 -2.10 3.21
N SER A 139 -3.88 -3.38 2.88
CA SER A 139 -5.19 -4.02 3.15
C SER A 139 -5.65 -3.89 4.60
N VAL A 140 -6.84 -3.33 4.81
CA VAL A 140 -7.26 -2.80 6.11
C VAL A 140 -8.20 -3.70 6.92
N ASN A 141 -8.83 -4.75 6.33
CA ASN A 141 -9.77 -5.60 7.06
C ASN A 141 -9.15 -6.16 8.36
N ASP A 142 -9.84 -5.99 9.49
CA ASP A 142 -9.35 -6.38 10.82
C ASP A 142 -8.91 -7.83 10.87
N LYS A 143 -9.64 -8.73 10.22
CA LYS A 143 -9.36 -10.17 10.20
C LYS A 143 -8.00 -10.54 9.62
N ILE A 144 -7.36 -9.66 8.83
CA ILE A 144 -6.04 -9.95 8.22
C ILE A 144 -5.00 -10.29 9.28
N THR A 145 -5.00 -9.57 10.40
CA THR A 145 -4.09 -9.79 11.53
C THR A 145 -4.77 -10.48 12.73
N GLU A 146 -6.08 -10.75 12.66
CA GLU A 146 -6.84 -11.36 13.77
C GLU A 146 -7.14 -12.85 13.57
N GLN A 147 -6.57 -13.49 12.53
CA GLN A 147 -6.71 -14.93 12.27
C GLN A 147 -5.81 -15.80 13.18
N GLY A 148 -4.94 -15.19 14.00
CA GLY A 148 -3.98 -15.91 14.84
C GLY A 148 -2.73 -16.38 14.08
N PHE A 149 -2.51 -15.89 12.86
CA PHE A 149 -1.32 -16.19 12.06
C PHE A 149 -0.06 -15.51 12.63
N LYS A 150 1.10 -16.13 12.42
CA LYS A 150 2.38 -15.67 12.95
C LYS A 150 3.29 -15.06 11.87
N ASN A 151 2.98 -15.30 10.61
CA ASN A 151 3.79 -14.86 9.47
C ASN A 151 3.22 -13.61 8.78
N VAL A 152 2.18 -12.97 9.33
CA VAL A 152 1.50 -11.82 8.72
C VAL A 152 1.79 -10.56 9.51
N PHE A 153 2.27 -9.52 8.82
CA PHE A 153 2.66 -8.23 9.41
C PHE A 153 2.05 -7.10 8.60
N ARG A 154 1.20 -6.26 9.20
CA ARG A 154 0.50 -5.17 8.51
C ARG A 154 1.04 -3.81 8.91
N ILE A 155 1.36 -2.98 7.90
CA ILE A 155 1.85 -1.60 8.07
C ILE A 155 0.69 -0.64 8.34
N ALA A 156 -0.36 -0.68 7.50
CA ALA A 156 -1.51 0.21 7.55
C ALA A 156 -2.36 0.07 8.82
N ALA A 157 -3.14 1.10 9.12
CA ALA A 157 -4.21 1.04 10.10
C ALA A 157 -5.31 0.07 9.66
N LYS A 158 -6.00 -0.55 10.64
CA LYS A 158 -7.08 -1.51 10.36
C LYS A 158 -8.47 -0.86 10.32
N ASP A 159 -9.45 -1.52 9.71
CA ASP A 159 -10.84 -1.04 9.54
C ASP A 159 -11.42 -0.38 10.80
N SER A 160 -11.24 -1.03 11.95
CA SER A 160 -11.77 -0.52 13.22
C SER A 160 -11.12 0.80 13.64
N TRP A 161 -9.87 1.07 13.22
CA TRP A 161 -9.21 2.36 13.49
C TRP A 161 -9.67 3.44 12.51
N TRP A 162 -9.81 3.09 11.23
CA TRP A 162 -10.38 3.99 10.23
C TRP A 162 -11.77 4.48 10.64
N THR A 163 -12.65 3.56 10.94
CA THR A 163 -14.04 3.88 11.30
C THR A 163 -14.12 4.63 12.63
N ARG A 164 -13.29 4.27 13.63
CA ARG A 164 -13.14 5.01 14.88
C ARG A 164 -12.76 6.47 14.62
N ASP A 165 -11.76 6.69 13.78
CA ASP A 165 -11.21 8.02 13.55
C ASP A 165 -12.15 8.89 12.71
N GLN A 166 -12.93 8.31 11.78
CA GLN A 166 -14.02 9.03 11.10
C GLN A 166 -15.08 9.55 12.07
N PHE A 167 -15.49 8.72 13.04
CA PHE A 167 -16.48 9.16 14.05
C PHE A 167 -15.87 10.10 15.10
N ALA A 168 -14.60 9.95 15.44
CA ALA A 168 -13.88 10.89 16.30
C ALA A 168 -13.78 12.27 15.63
N PHE A 169 -13.37 12.29 14.35
CA PHE A 169 -13.36 13.50 13.54
C PHE A 169 -14.74 14.16 13.48
N LEU A 170 -15.80 13.40 13.23
CA LEU A 170 -17.15 13.95 13.16
C LEU A 170 -17.56 14.63 14.46
N LYS A 171 -17.29 14.01 15.61
CA LYS A 171 -17.56 14.60 16.93
C LYS A 171 -16.76 15.88 17.18
N ASP A 172 -15.50 15.90 16.75
CA ASP A 172 -14.66 17.09 16.89
C ASP A 172 -15.20 18.23 16.01
N MET A 173 -15.65 17.94 14.78
CA MET A 173 -16.28 18.94 13.90
C MET A 173 -17.60 19.46 14.47
N GLU A 174 -18.47 18.58 14.99
CA GLU A 174 -19.69 19.02 15.67
C GLU A 174 -19.40 20.02 16.80
N LYS A 175 -18.38 19.74 17.60
CA LYS A 175 -17.96 20.59 18.73
C LYS A 175 -17.31 21.88 18.26
N GLU A 176 -16.35 21.80 17.31
CA GLU A 176 -15.59 22.98 16.85
C GLU A 176 -16.51 24.00 16.15
N PHE A 177 -17.46 23.53 15.34
CA PHE A 177 -18.33 24.39 14.54
C PHE A 177 -19.72 24.60 15.15
N ASN A 178 -19.98 24.04 16.34
CA ASN A 178 -21.30 24.08 17.00
C ASN A 178 -22.44 23.62 16.07
N VAL A 179 -22.21 22.54 15.31
CA VAL A 179 -23.14 21.96 14.34
C VAL A 179 -23.57 20.59 14.84
N LYS A 180 -24.89 20.34 14.93
CA LYS A 180 -25.41 19.03 15.33
C LYS A 180 -25.63 18.12 14.12
N VAL A 181 -25.08 16.91 14.17
CA VAL A 181 -25.36 15.82 13.24
C VAL A 181 -26.37 14.87 13.88
N LYS A 182 -27.42 14.49 13.17
CA LYS A 182 -28.47 13.57 13.65
C LYS A 182 -28.49 12.28 12.85
N THR A 183 -28.30 12.39 11.54
CA THR A 183 -28.48 11.27 10.60
C THR A 183 -27.21 11.01 9.81
N VAL A 184 -26.94 9.72 9.59
CA VAL A 184 -25.82 9.26 8.76
C VAL A 184 -26.31 8.28 7.71
N ALA A 185 -25.63 8.28 6.56
CA ALA A 185 -25.84 7.28 5.50
C ALA A 185 -24.49 6.63 5.16
N PHE A 186 -24.54 5.34 4.85
CA PHE A 186 -23.41 4.53 4.44
C PHE A 186 -23.61 4.08 3.00
N VAL A 187 -22.63 4.33 2.13
CA VAL A 187 -22.64 3.91 0.74
C VAL A 187 -21.27 3.36 0.41
N TYR A 188 -21.22 2.11 -0.03
CA TYR A 188 -19.96 1.39 -0.09
C TYR A 188 -19.95 0.31 -1.18
N GLU A 189 -18.75 0.04 -1.71
CA GLU A 189 -18.54 -1.11 -2.58
C GLU A 189 -18.86 -2.42 -1.83
N ASN A 190 -19.40 -3.43 -2.52
CA ASN A 190 -19.98 -4.61 -1.89
C ASN A 190 -19.00 -5.76 -1.62
N GLY A 191 -17.68 -5.51 -1.66
CA GLY A 191 -16.62 -6.46 -1.26
C GLY A 191 -16.40 -6.52 0.25
N ASP A 192 -15.35 -7.22 0.66
CA ASP A 192 -15.02 -7.40 2.08
C ASP A 192 -14.58 -6.10 2.76
N TRP A 193 -13.96 -5.18 2.02
CA TRP A 193 -13.59 -3.86 2.52
C TRP A 193 -14.83 -3.03 2.87
N GLY A 194 -15.72 -2.77 1.91
CA GLY A 194 -16.92 -1.97 2.15
C GLY A 194 -17.84 -2.58 3.18
N LYS A 195 -18.04 -3.92 3.18
CA LYS A 195 -18.84 -4.62 4.20
C LYS A 195 -18.23 -4.55 5.61
N GLY A 196 -16.90 -4.62 5.71
CA GLY A 196 -16.17 -4.45 6.96
C GLY A 196 -16.46 -3.09 7.59
N PHE A 197 -16.26 -2.02 6.81
CA PHE A 197 -16.57 -0.65 7.24
C PHE A 197 -18.03 -0.48 7.62
N ALA A 198 -18.97 -0.94 6.79
CA ALA A 198 -20.40 -0.80 7.06
C ALA A 198 -20.84 -1.45 8.38
N GLY A 199 -20.27 -2.61 8.71
CA GLY A 199 -20.51 -3.27 10.00
C GLY A 199 -20.07 -2.41 11.18
N LEU A 200 -18.83 -1.91 11.13
CA LEU A 200 -18.25 -1.06 12.17
C LEU A 200 -18.94 0.31 12.26
N TRP A 201 -19.28 0.94 11.14
CA TRP A 201 -20.03 2.20 11.12
C TRP A 201 -21.39 2.09 11.81
N LYS A 202 -22.13 0.99 11.60
CA LYS A 202 -23.43 0.75 12.28
C LYS A 202 -23.27 0.72 13.79
N GLU A 203 -22.25 0.04 14.28
CA GLU A 203 -21.96 -0.02 15.72
C GLU A 203 -21.58 1.35 16.27
N LEU A 204 -20.71 2.09 15.58
CA LEU A 204 -20.25 3.41 15.99
C LEU A 204 -21.38 4.45 15.91
N ALA A 205 -22.23 4.40 14.88
CA ALA A 205 -23.41 5.26 14.78
C ALA A 205 -24.35 5.05 15.96
N LYS A 206 -24.64 3.78 16.28
CA LYS A 206 -25.45 3.44 17.46
C LYS A 206 -24.85 3.96 18.76
N LYS A 207 -23.55 3.76 18.99
CA LYS A 207 -22.83 4.25 20.17
C LYS A 207 -22.78 5.78 20.22
N GLY A 208 -22.69 6.44 19.06
CA GLY A 208 -22.64 7.90 18.92
C GLY A 208 -24.00 8.59 18.98
N GLY A 209 -25.11 7.83 18.96
CA GLY A 209 -26.47 8.37 18.95
C GLY A 209 -26.90 8.93 17.59
N TYR A 210 -26.23 8.52 16.51
CA TYR A 210 -26.61 8.87 15.13
C TYR A 210 -27.64 7.89 14.59
N GLN A 211 -28.66 8.41 13.91
CA GLN A 211 -29.64 7.58 13.19
C GLN A 211 -29.10 7.21 11.82
N VAL A 212 -29.00 5.92 11.54
CA VAL A 212 -28.66 5.42 10.19
C VAL A 212 -29.93 5.50 9.32
N VAL A 213 -29.91 6.33 8.29
CA VAL A 213 -31.06 6.54 7.38
C VAL A 213 -30.90 5.83 6.03
N LEU A 214 -29.69 5.35 5.71
CA LEU A 214 -29.40 4.55 4.53
C LEU A 214 -28.16 3.67 4.79
N ASP A 215 -28.22 2.42 4.34
CA ASP A 215 -27.13 1.45 4.33
C ASP A 215 -27.17 0.76 2.96
N GLU A 216 -26.36 1.24 2.02
CA GLU A 216 -26.47 0.91 0.59
C GLU A 216 -25.17 0.39 0.03
N PRO A 217 -25.03 -0.94 -0.16
CA PRO A 217 -23.95 -1.52 -0.94
C PRO A 217 -24.18 -1.37 -2.44
N TYR A 218 -23.10 -1.24 -3.22
CA TYR A 218 -23.16 -1.26 -4.68
C TYR A 218 -21.98 -2.08 -5.27
N PRO A 219 -22.12 -2.66 -6.47
CA PRO A 219 -21.01 -3.34 -7.14
C PRO A 219 -19.91 -2.34 -7.55
N SER A 220 -18.65 -2.62 -7.23
CA SER A 220 -17.50 -1.77 -7.64
C SER A 220 -17.32 -1.66 -9.16
N THR A 221 -17.99 -2.52 -9.94
CA THR A 221 -18.04 -2.51 -11.41
C THR A 221 -19.23 -1.76 -11.96
N ALA A 222 -20.01 -1.07 -11.11
CA ALA A 222 -21.19 -0.30 -11.56
C ALA A 222 -20.77 0.82 -12.52
N THR A 223 -21.44 0.91 -13.64
CA THR A 223 -21.26 1.97 -14.64
C THR A 223 -22.29 3.10 -14.52
N ASP A 224 -23.29 2.91 -13.67
CA ASP A 224 -24.32 3.91 -13.32
C ASP A 224 -24.66 3.81 -11.83
N LEU A 225 -24.44 4.90 -11.09
CA LEU A 225 -24.77 5.02 -9.67
C LEU A 225 -25.94 5.99 -9.42
N SER A 226 -26.67 6.42 -10.47
CA SER A 226 -27.86 7.26 -10.34
C SER A 226 -28.93 6.65 -9.42
N PRO A 227 -29.22 5.33 -9.46
CA PRO A 227 -30.20 4.73 -8.54
C PRO A 227 -29.74 4.83 -7.08
N VAL A 228 -28.44 4.67 -6.79
CA VAL A 228 -27.85 4.81 -5.46
C VAL A 228 -27.98 6.26 -4.98
N VAL A 229 -27.59 7.22 -5.83
CA VAL A 229 -27.67 8.65 -5.50
C VAL A 229 -29.11 9.12 -5.28
N GLN A 230 -30.09 8.58 -6.01
CA GLN A 230 -31.51 8.86 -5.77
C GLN A 230 -31.97 8.35 -4.37
N LYS A 231 -31.45 7.19 -3.91
CA LYS A 231 -31.73 6.71 -2.55
C LYS A 231 -31.10 7.64 -1.51
N ILE A 232 -29.85 8.08 -1.69
CA ILE A 232 -29.20 9.06 -0.81
C ILE A 232 -30.01 10.35 -0.75
N LYS A 233 -30.45 10.88 -1.90
CA LYS A 233 -31.25 12.10 -1.97
C LYS A 233 -32.58 11.99 -1.22
N ARG A 234 -33.27 10.84 -1.34
CA ARG A 234 -34.51 10.59 -0.57
C ARG A 234 -34.26 10.44 0.93
N ALA A 235 -33.18 9.77 1.31
CA ALA A 235 -32.81 9.59 2.72
C ALA A 235 -32.38 10.91 3.38
N ASN A 236 -31.85 11.87 2.60
CA ASN A 236 -31.42 13.20 3.03
C ASN A 236 -30.57 13.17 4.31
N PRO A 237 -29.42 12.46 4.33
CA PRO A 237 -28.60 12.34 5.52
C PRO A 237 -27.89 13.65 5.86
N ASP A 238 -27.61 13.87 7.15
CA ASP A 238 -26.70 14.94 7.58
C ASP A 238 -25.27 14.67 7.14
N VAL A 239 -24.83 13.40 7.22
CA VAL A 239 -23.46 12.99 6.82
C VAL A 239 -23.53 11.73 5.98
N LEU A 240 -22.72 11.71 4.93
CA LEU A 240 -22.56 10.58 4.02
C LEU A 240 -21.14 10.01 4.16
N LEU A 241 -21.01 8.75 4.57
CA LEU A 241 -19.76 8.03 4.64
C LEU A 241 -19.64 7.07 3.44
N LEU A 242 -18.46 7.08 2.79
CA LEU A 242 -18.22 6.41 1.52
C LEU A 242 -17.02 5.47 1.58
N VAL A 243 -17.17 4.28 1.00
CA VAL A 243 -16.06 3.39 0.61
C VAL A 243 -16.17 3.08 -0.86
N SER A 244 -15.18 3.47 -1.65
CA SER A 244 -15.18 3.35 -3.11
C SER A 244 -13.77 3.13 -3.65
N ASN A 245 -13.65 2.39 -4.76
CA ASN A 245 -12.42 2.34 -5.55
C ASN A 245 -12.34 3.58 -6.49
N ALA A 246 -11.25 3.75 -7.23
CA ALA A 246 -11.03 4.99 -8.00
C ALA A 246 -12.14 5.31 -9.02
N ALA A 247 -12.57 4.34 -9.81
CA ALA A 247 -13.56 4.56 -10.86
C ALA A 247 -14.94 4.88 -10.27
N ASP A 248 -15.38 4.12 -9.28
CA ASP A 248 -16.68 4.31 -8.65
C ASP A 248 -16.73 5.53 -7.72
N ALA A 249 -15.60 5.90 -7.06
CA ALA A 249 -15.50 7.16 -6.32
C ALA A 249 -15.72 8.38 -7.23
N ILE A 250 -15.07 8.39 -8.40
CA ILE A 250 -15.24 9.44 -9.41
C ILE A 250 -16.68 9.49 -9.90
N LEU A 251 -17.23 8.33 -10.29
CA LEU A 251 -18.60 8.22 -10.76
C LEU A 251 -19.61 8.71 -9.72
N LEU A 252 -19.48 8.23 -8.48
CA LEU A 252 -20.38 8.59 -7.38
C LEU A 252 -20.31 10.08 -7.06
N THR A 253 -19.10 10.66 -6.97
CA THR A 253 -18.90 12.09 -6.69
C THR A 253 -19.53 12.98 -7.75
N ASN A 254 -19.32 12.67 -9.04
CA ASN A 254 -19.92 13.44 -10.14
C ASN A 254 -21.45 13.29 -10.16
N THR A 255 -21.96 12.06 -9.93
CA THR A 255 -23.41 11.82 -9.85
C THR A 255 -24.04 12.55 -8.66
N LEU A 256 -23.40 12.57 -7.48
CA LEU A 256 -23.87 13.36 -6.33
C LEU A 256 -24.00 14.85 -6.67
N ALA A 257 -23.02 15.40 -7.39
CA ALA A 257 -23.02 16.80 -7.82
C ALA A 257 -24.16 17.06 -8.85
N ASP A 258 -24.35 16.19 -9.85
CA ASP A 258 -25.42 16.29 -10.85
C ASP A 258 -26.81 16.29 -10.19
N TYR A 259 -27.01 15.44 -9.20
CA TYR A 259 -28.26 15.37 -8.44
C TYR A 259 -28.39 16.43 -7.35
N LYS A 260 -27.36 17.29 -7.18
CA LYS A 260 -27.30 18.36 -6.16
C LYS A 260 -27.50 17.82 -4.73
N VAL A 261 -26.88 16.69 -4.44
CA VAL A 261 -26.88 16.12 -3.07
C VAL A 261 -25.82 16.83 -2.25
N LYS A 262 -26.25 17.54 -1.20
CA LYS A 262 -25.37 18.37 -0.34
C LYS A 262 -25.65 18.09 1.14
N PRO A 263 -25.11 17.00 1.71
CA PRO A 263 -25.17 16.78 3.16
C PRO A 263 -24.27 17.78 3.89
N LYS A 264 -24.30 17.80 5.22
CA LYS A 264 -23.37 18.62 6.02
C LYS A 264 -21.91 18.22 5.82
N ALA A 265 -21.67 16.91 5.56
CA ALA A 265 -20.36 16.39 5.17
C ALA A 265 -20.50 15.14 4.31
N ILE A 266 -19.53 14.97 3.38
CA ILE A 266 -19.22 13.72 2.70
C ILE A 266 -17.84 13.30 3.20
N ILE A 267 -17.70 12.06 3.67
CA ILE A 267 -16.46 11.54 4.24
C ILE A 267 -16.06 10.27 3.49
N GLY A 268 -14.98 10.34 2.74
CA GLY A 268 -14.33 9.20 2.09
C GLY A 268 -13.49 8.37 3.07
N SER A 269 -13.01 7.24 2.61
CA SER A 269 -12.24 6.26 3.37
C SER A 269 -10.95 5.87 2.63
N GLY A 270 -10.20 6.86 2.15
CA GLY A 270 -9.01 6.60 1.32
C GLY A 270 -9.38 5.97 -0.03
N GLY A 271 -8.60 5.01 -0.45
CA GLY A 271 -8.86 4.25 -1.67
C GLY A 271 -9.08 5.15 -2.89
N GLY A 272 -10.29 5.07 -3.45
CA GLY A 272 -10.61 5.85 -4.65
C GLY A 272 -10.65 7.36 -4.46
N HIS A 273 -10.99 7.85 -3.26
CA HIS A 273 -10.99 9.29 -2.96
C HIS A 273 -9.56 9.82 -2.79
N ALA A 274 -8.61 8.97 -2.35
CA ALA A 274 -7.19 9.29 -2.26
C ALA A 274 -6.44 9.14 -3.60
N ASP A 275 -7.03 8.50 -4.61
CA ASP A 275 -6.39 8.25 -5.89
C ASP A 275 -5.99 9.58 -6.57
N PRO A 276 -4.74 9.68 -7.11
CA PRO A 276 -4.28 10.90 -7.78
C PRO A 276 -5.14 11.34 -8.97
N SER A 277 -5.87 10.42 -9.62
CA SER A 277 -6.78 10.75 -10.73
C SER A 277 -8.10 11.39 -10.26
N PHE A 278 -8.47 11.18 -8.99
CA PHE A 278 -9.76 11.61 -8.44
C PHE A 278 -9.97 13.13 -8.57
N LEU A 279 -9.01 13.94 -8.10
CA LEU A 279 -9.11 15.41 -8.19
C LEU A 279 -9.19 15.89 -9.63
N LYS A 280 -8.41 15.28 -10.54
CA LYS A 280 -8.42 15.63 -11.96
C LYS A 280 -9.77 15.34 -12.62
N ALA A 281 -10.40 14.21 -12.25
CA ALA A 281 -11.64 13.74 -12.87
C ALA A 281 -12.90 14.39 -12.28
N THR A 282 -12.85 14.81 -11.01
CA THR A 282 -14.01 15.40 -10.30
C THR A 282 -13.96 16.93 -10.24
N GLY A 283 -12.76 17.52 -10.23
CA GLY A 283 -12.57 18.97 -10.16
C GLY A 283 -13.38 19.59 -9.02
N GLN A 284 -14.19 20.62 -9.33
CA GLN A 284 -15.03 21.32 -8.36
C GLN A 284 -16.12 20.45 -7.71
N ASN A 285 -16.49 19.31 -8.31
CA ASN A 285 -17.48 18.41 -7.74
C ASN A 285 -16.99 17.75 -6.44
N ALA A 286 -15.65 17.62 -6.26
CA ALA A 286 -15.07 17.10 -5.03
C ALA A 286 -14.86 18.16 -3.93
N ARG A 287 -15.16 19.44 -4.20
CA ARG A 287 -14.90 20.51 -3.23
C ARG A 287 -15.67 20.29 -1.93
N TYR A 288 -14.96 20.42 -0.81
CA TYR A 288 -15.41 20.23 0.57
C TYR A 288 -15.63 18.78 1.00
N ILE A 289 -15.35 17.80 0.14
CA ILE A 289 -15.31 16.39 0.57
C ILE A 289 -14.16 16.22 1.57
N PHE A 290 -14.43 15.54 2.66
CA PHE A 290 -13.45 15.03 3.58
C PHE A 290 -13.03 13.62 3.16
N ASP A 291 -11.76 13.28 3.39
CA ASP A 291 -11.26 11.93 3.12
C ASP A 291 -10.28 11.53 4.23
N LEU A 292 -10.47 10.38 4.83
CA LEU A 292 -9.53 9.85 5.81
C LEU A 292 -8.46 9.06 5.06
N VAL A 293 -7.17 9.35 5.33
CA VAL A 293 -6.04 8.78 4.60
C VAL A 293 -4.88 8.46 5.54
N GLU A 294 -3.95 7.59 5.14
CA GLU A 294 -2.75 7.26 5.89
C GLU A 294 -1.70 8.37 5.82
N TRP A 295 -1.71 9.13 4.73
CA TRP A 295 -0.69 10.14 4.45
C TRP A 295 -1.17 11.19 3.45
N GLU A 296 -0.64 12.40 3.56
CA GLU A 296 -0.83 13.47 2.57
C GLU A 296 0.48 14.25 2.38
N THR A 297 0.57 14.97 1.26
CA THR A 297 1.77 15.71 0.84
C THR A 297 2.19 16.85 1.79
N ASP A 298 1.28 17.31 2.63
CA ASP A 298 1.51 18.33 3.66
C ASP A 298 1.95 17.75 5.02
N VAL A 299 2.23 16.45 5.11
CA VAL A 299 2.75 15.82 6.32
C VAL A 299 4.13 16.38 6.67
N ASN A 300 4.28 16.85 7.92
CA ASN A 300 5.53 17.43 8.39
C ASN A 300 6.46 16.35 8.98
N LYS A 301 7.11 15.57 8.11
CA LYS A 301 8.09 14.54 8.49
C LYS A 301 9.39 14.73 7.69
N PRO A 302 10.55 14.49 8.33
CA PRO A 302 11.84 14.56 7.62
C PRO A 302 11.86 13.61 6.41
N GLY A 303 12.27 14.13 5.26
CA GLY A 303 12.38 13.37 4.01
C GLY A 303 11.07 13.16 3.25
N ALA A 304 9.89 13.44 3.84
CA ALA A 304 8.60 13.21 3.17
C ALA A 304 8.45 14.01 1.89
N LYS A 305 8.77 15.30 1.95
CA LYS A 305 8.71 16.20 0.79
C LYS A 305 9.67 15.76 -0.32
N GLU A 306 10.91 15.50 0.03
CA GLU A 306 11.98 15.09 -0.90
C GLU A 306 11.64 13.76 -1.58
N THR A 307 11.09 12.81 -0.82
CA THR A 307 10.67 11.50 -1.36
C THR A 307 9.48 11.68 -2.32
N ASN A 308 8.49 12.50 -1.95
CA ASN A 308 7.37 12.82 -2.82
C ASN A 308 7.81 13.50 -4.12
N GLU A 309 8.72 14.47 -4.06
CA GLU A 309 9.25 15.16 -5.25
C GLU A 309 9.99 14.20 -6.18
N LYS A 310 10.79 13.28 -5.64
CA LYS A 310 11.43 12.22 -6.44
C LYS A 310 10.40 11.32 -7.13
N PHE A 311 9.39 10.87 -6.36
CA PHE A 311 8.33 10.02 -6.88
C PHE A 311 7.53 10.73 -7.98
N LYS A 312 7.10 11.97 -7.72
CA LYS A 312 6.37 12.80 -8.69
C LYS A 312 7.17 13.05 -9.97
N LYS A 313 8.46 13.34 -9.84
CA LYS A 313 9.35 13.54 -11.00
C LYS A 313 9.42 12.28 -11.87
N ARG A 314 9.41 11.11 -11.26
CA ARG A 314 9.56 9.83 -11.96
C ARG A 314 8.25 9.34 -12.58
N TYR A 315 7.15 9.46 -11.86
CA TYR A 315 5.89 8.82 -12.22
C TYR A 315 4.79 9.80 -12.64
N GLY A 316 4.97 11.13 -12.45
CA GLY A 316 4.05 12.16 -12.90
C GLY A 316 2.90 12.50 -11.95
N TYR A 317 2.87 11.88 -10.75
CA TYR A 317 1.87 12.12 -9.71
C TYR A 317 2.48 12.04 -8.31
N ASN A 318 1.80 12.59 -7.30
CA ASN A 318 2.25 12.54 -5.92
C ASN A 318 2.10 11.12 -5.34
N LEU A 319 2.89 10.80 -4.31
CA LEU A 319 2.60 9.72 -3.39
C LEU A 319 1.20 9.93 -2.78
N ALA A 320 0.52 8.84 -2.50
CA ALA A 320 -0.71 8.79 -1.71
C ALA A 320 -0.49 7.84 -0.52
N GLY A 321 -1.45 7.77 0.43
CA GLY A 321 -1.30 6.95 1.62
C GLY A 321 -0.88 5.51 1.34
N GLU A 322 -1.61 4.86 0.43
CA GLU A 322 -1.36 3.47 0.07
C GLU A 322 0.02 3.25 -0.58
N SER A 323 0.47 4.19 -1.39
CA SER A 323 1.81 4.09 -2.01
C SER A 323 2.92 4.37 -1.00
N VAL A 324 2.68 5.24 -0.01
CA VAL A 324 3.62 5.47 1.09
C VAL A 324 3.77 4.21 1.94
N ASP A 325 2.69 3.55 2.33
CA ASP A 325 2.76 2.31 3.10
C ASP A 325 3.49 1.19 2.33
N ALA A 326 3.32 1.14 1.00
CA ALA A 326 4.06 0.23 0.14
C ALA A 326 5.57 0.54 0.10
N TYR A 327 5.94 1.81 0.09
CA TYR A 327 7.33 2.28 0.19
C TYR A 327 7.95 1.92 1.55
N VAL A 328 7.25 2.23 2.64
CA VAL A 328 7.67 1.95 4.02
C VAL A 328 7.87 0.45 4.26
N ALA A 329 6.97 -0.39 3.71
CA ALA A 329 7.07 -1.84 3.84
C ALA A 329 8.42 -2.39 3.38
N MET A 330 9.04 -1.80 2.35
CA MET A 330 10.36 -2.23 1.87
C MET A 330 11.49 -1.85 2.85
N TYR A 331 11.40 -0.71 3.50
CA TYR A 331 12.37 -0.31 4.53
C TYR A 331 12.21 -1.12 5.82
N VAL A 332 10.98 -1.44 6.21
CA VAL A 332 10.71 -2.37 7.32
C VAL A 332 11.29 -3.76 7.03
N LEU A 333 11.12 -4.25 5.80
CA LEU A 333 11.71 -5.52 5.38
C LEU A 333 13.24 -5.45 5.40
N ALA A 334 13.84 -4.38 4.87
CA ALA A 334 15.29 -4.20 4.85
C ALA A 334 15.89 -4.19 6.26
N ASP A 335 15.27 -3.46 7.20
CA ASP A 335 15.66 -3.46 8.61
C ASP A 335 15.57 -4.86 9.24
N ALA A 336 14.46 -5.56 8.99
CA ALA A 336 14.28 -6.92 9.49
C ALA A 336 15.30 -7.90 8.91
N LEU A 337 15.66 -7.79 7.63
CA LEU A 337 16.69 -8.61 6.98
C LEU A 337 18.09 -8.32 7.54
N GLU A 338 18.41 -7.04 7.81
CA GLU A 338 19.67 -6.65 8.46
C GLU A 338 19.80 -7.29 9.84
N ARG A 339 18.73 -7.28 10.64
CA ARG A 339 18.72 -7.89 11.98
C ARG A 339 18.70 -9.42 11.92
N ALA A 340 18.01 -10.00 10.96
CA ALA A 340 17.96 -11.46 10.77
C ALA A 340 19.30 -12.06 10.34
N GLY A 341 20.08 -11.35 9.52
CA GLY A 341 21.32 -11.83 8.92
C GLY A 341 21.17 -13.18 8.20
N SER A 342 19.97 -13.48 7.68
CA SER A 342 19.60 -14.79 7.14
C SER A 342 18.41 -14.70 6.19
N LEU A 343 18.38 -15.60 5.20
CA LEU A 343 17.22 -15.82 4.31
C LEU A 343 16.27 -16.90 4.86
N ASP A 344 16.53 -17.46 6.02
CA ASP A 344 15.63 -18.42 6.67
C ASP A 344 14.30 -17.71 7.04
N PRO A 345 13.14 -18.21 6.57
CA PRO A 345 11.86 -17.55 6.80
C PRO A 345 11.51 -17.36 8.28
N ALA A 346 11.90 -18.33 9.15
CA ALA A 346 11.62 -18.23 10.58
C ALA A 346 12.43 -17.13 11.25
N LYS A 347 13.69 -16.90 10.81
CA LYS A 347 14.54 -15.81 11.29
C LYS A 347 14.02 -14.45 10.79
N ILE A 348 13.60 -14.35 9.52
CA ILE A 348 12.98 -13.13 8.96
C ILE A 348 11.69 -12.82 9.74
N ARG A 349 10.82 -13.81 9.95
CA ARG A 349 9.59 -13.66 10.75
C ARG A 349 9.87 -13.16 12.16
N LYS A 350 10.89 -13.74 12.84
CA LYS A 350 11.29 -13.30 14.18
C LYS A 350 11.73 -11.85 14.15
N ALA A 351 12.59 -11.47 13.21
CA ALA A 351 13.07 -10.11 13.08
C ALA A 351 11.92 -9.12 12.76
N LEU A 352 10.95 -9.51 11.91
CA LEU A 352 9.76 -8.70 11.67
C LEU A 352 8.93 -8.51 12.96
N ALA A 353 8.69 -9.56 13.73
CA ALA A 353 7.96 -9.47 14.99
C ALA A 353 8.66 -8.58 16.05
N GLU A 354 9.97 -8.40 15.94
CA GLU A 354 10.80 -7.56 16.81
C GLU A 354 11.08 -6.17 16.20
N THR A 355 10.34 -5.76 15.16
CA THR A 355 10.51 -4.45 14.53
C THR A 355 10.18 -3.33 15.50
N ASP A 356 11.07 -2.34 15.61
CA ASP A 356 10.90 -1.07 16.32
C ASP A 356 11.61 0.04 15.51
N LEU A 357 11.05 0.34 14.33
CA LEU A 357 11.61 1.29 13.38
C LEU A 357 11.10 2.70 13.69
N LYS A 358 11.98 3.60 14.13
CA LYS A 358 11.64 4.99 14.53
C LYS A 358 12.30 6.07 13.66
N SER A 359 13.19 5.68 12.78
CA SER A 359 13.95 6.65 11.96
C SER A 359 14.40 6.02 10.65
N GLY A 360 14.93 6.84 9.76
CA GLY A 360 15.43 6.42 8.46
C GLY A 360 14.47 6.76 7.31
N PRO A 361 14.85 6.45 6.06
CA PRO A 361 14.10 6.87 4.86
C PRO A 361 12.67 6.34 4.79
N GLY A 362 12.39 5.21 5.45
CA GLY A 362 11.03 4.66 5.55
C GLY A 362 10.10 5.43 6.48
N MET A 363 10.61 6.32 7.35
CA MET A 363 9.80 7.01 8.36
C MET A 363 9.25 8.35 7.87
N ILE A 364 8.67 8.36 6.66
CA ILE A 364 7.97 9.50 6.06
C ILE A 364 6.45 9.51 6.34
N VAL A 365 5.98 8.59 7.15
CA VAL A 365 4.57 8.38 7.53
C VAL A 365 4.10 9.37 8.61
N ALA A 366 2.80 9.49 8.81
CA ALA A 366 2.21 10.42 9.79
C ALA A 366 2.44 10.03 11.27
N TYR A 367 2.97 8.83 11.53
CA TYR A 367 3.25 8.29 12.87
C TYR A 367 4.76 8.18 13.16
N ASP A 368 5.14 7.84 14.41
CA ASP A 368 6.51 7.97 14.89
C ASP A 368 7.30 6.65 14.93
N ALA A 369 6.66 5.52 14.73
CA ALA A 369 7.31 4.22 14.72
C ALA A 369 6.55 3.19 13.87
N VAL A 370 7.24 2.17 13.38
CA VAL A 370 6.63 0.90 12.98
C VAL A 370 7.02 -0.15 14.01
N GLN A 371 6.04 -0.66 14.74
CA GLN A 371 6.18 -1.70 15.73
C GLN A 371 4.98 -2.64 15.63
N PHE A 372 5.25 -3.94 15.56
CA PHE A 372 4.18 -4.92 15.44
C PHE A 372 3.79 -5.47 16.81
N ASP A 373 2.48 -5.49 17.08
CA ASP A 373 1.92 -6.18 18.23
C ASP A 373 1.97 -7.71 18.04
N LYS A 374 1.48 -8.45 19.03
CA LYS A 374 1.44 -9.92 19.02
C LYS A 374 0.62 -10.53 17.85
N THR A 375 -0.20 -9.74 17.20
CA THR A 375 -1.01 -10.15 16.04
C THR A 375 -0.37 -9.80 14.70
N GLY A 376 0.77 -9.10 14.73
CA GLY A 376 1.45 -8.59 13.56
C GLY A 376 0.85 -7.28 13.02
N GLN A 377 0.01 -6.60 13.80
CA GLN A 377 -0.49 -5.26 13.47
C GLN A 377 0.51 -4.19 13.91
N ASN A 378 0.84 -3.26 13.00
CA ASN A 378 1.56 -2.03 13.40
C ASN A 378 0.69 -1.22 14.36
N GLU A 379 1.10 -1.15 15.63
CA GLU A 379 0.33 -0.48 16.68
C GLU A 379 0.42 1.06 16.63
N HIS A 380 1.36 1.60 15.87
CA HIS A 380 1.54 3.04 15.70
C HIS A 380 0.88 3.60 14.43
N ALA A 381 0.31 2.74 13.58
CA ALA A 381 -0.37 3.19 12.37
C ALA A 381 -1.44 4.23 12.70
N ALA A 382 -1.37 5.39 12.07
CA ALA A 382 -2.26 6.53 12.32
C ALA A 382 -2.76 7.12 11.01
N LEU A 383 -3.87 7.81 11.09
CA LEU A 383 -4.59 8.37 9.96
C LEU A 383 -4.72 9.88 10.12
N VAL A 384 -4.86 10.57 9.00
CA VAL A 384 -5.17 11.99 8.94
C VAL A 384 -6.43 12.21 8.11
N MET A 385 -7.28 13.15 8.53
CA MET A 385 -8.41 13.59 7.71
C MET A 385 -7.95 14.77 6.86
N VAL A 386 -8.18 14.69 5.57
CA VAL A 386 -7.99 15.81 4.66
C VAL A 386 -9.35 16.38 4.24
N GLN A 387 -9.36 17.65 3.82
CA GLN A 387 -10.48 18.24 3.09
C GLN A 387 -10.00 18.69 1.72
N ILE A 388 -10.77 18.40 0.70
CA ILE A 388 -10.54 18.85 -0.65
C ILE A 388 -11.09 20.26 -0.79
N ASN A 389 -10.22 21.23 -1.11
CA ASN A 389 -10.62 22.61 -1.35
C ASN A 389 -9.66 23.30 -2.33
N ASP A 390 -10.10 24.45 -2.83
CA ASP A 390 -9.29 25.39 -3.61
C ASP A 390 -8.95 26.60 -2.74
N ILE A 391 -7.66 26.77 -2.46
CA ILE A 391 -7.10 27.88 -1.67
C ILE A 391 -6.35 28.90 -2.54
N GLY A 392 -6.63 28.88 -3.85
CA GLY A 392 -6.08 29.84 -4.81
C GLY A 392 -5.03 29.26 -5.77
N HIS A 393 -4.75 27.96 -5.66
CA HIS A 393 -3.77 27.24 -6.49
C HIS A 393 -4.40 26.05 -7.25
N GLY A 394 -5.72 25.90 -7.21
CA GLY A 394 -6.47 24.77 -7.70
C GLY A 394 -6.98 23.86 -6.59
N MET A 395 -7.56 22.72 -6.99
CA MET A 395 -8.08 21.76 -6.02
C MET A 395 -6.94 20.98 -5.37
N GLU A 396 -6.86 21.04 -4.05
CA GLU A 396 -5.84 20.39 -3.23
C GLU A 396 -6.47 19.60 -2.09
N ARG A 397 -5.72 18.66 -1.54
CA ARG A 397 -6.05 17.95 -0.30
C ARG A 397 -5.28 18.64 0.84
N LEU A 398 -5.99 19.05 1.86
CA LEU A 398 -5.42 19.80 2.99
C LEU A 398 -5.71 19.04 4.27
N THR A 399 -4.67 18.68 5.01
CA THR A 399 -4.85 17.99 6.30
C THR A 399 -5.60 18.88 7.28
N VAL A 400 -6.69 18.35 7.87
CA VAL A 400 -7.57 19.11 8.76
C VAL A 400 -7.70 18.48 10.15
N TRP A 401 -7.36 17.19 10.29
CA TRP A 401 -7.45 16.46 11.56
C TRP A 401 -6.41 15.33 11.63
N PRO A 402 -5.87 15.01 12.82
CA PRO A 402 -6.14 15.66 14.11
C PRO A 402 -5.69 17.13 14.12
N LYS A 403 -6.21 17.92 15.04
CA LYS A 403 -5.96 19.39 15.07
C LYS A 403 -4.49 19.76 15.07
N GLY A 404 -3.63 18.95 15.70
CA GLY A 404 -2.18 19.16 15.72
C GLY A 404 -1.47 18.91 14.39
N ALA A 405 -2.08 18.17 13.46
CA ALA A 405 -1.57 17.92 12.11
C ALA A 405 -2.17 18.85 11.04
N ARG A 406 -3.10 19.73 11.43
CA ARG A 406 -3.84 20.61 10.51
C ARG A 406 -2.88 21.47 9.67
N HIS A 407 -3.18 21.54 8.39
CA HIS A 407 -2.49 22.43 7.44
C HIS A 407 -2.47 23.87 7.95
N ALA A 408 -1.29 24.50 7.96
CA ALA A 408 -1.11 25.84 8.51
C ALA A 408 -1.96 26.89 7.77
N GLY A 409 -2.74 27.66 8.52
CA GLY A 409 -3.59 28.71 7.97
C GLY A 409 -4.89 28.23 7.32
N TYR A 410 -5.20 26.92 7.36
CA TYR A 410 -6.44 26.40 6.83
C TYR A 410 -7.43 26.02 7.95
N THR A 411 -8.67 26.48 7.82
CA THR A 411 -9.79 26.06 8.66
C THR A 411 -10.74 25.24 7.81
N PRO A 412 -11.10 24.01 8.20
CA PRO A 412 -12.02 23.18 7.43
C PRO A 412 -13.40 23.87 7.29
N VAL A 413 -14.02 23.63 6.16
CA VAL A 413 -15.39 24.12 5.89
C VAL A 413 -16.38 23.04 6.33
N PHE A 414 -17.07 23.30 7.44
CA PHE A 414 -18.10 22.44 7.98
C PHE A 414 -19.20 23.29 8.64
N PRO A 415 -20.48 23.11 8.31
CA PRO A 415 -21.00 22.17 7.32
C PRO A 415 -20.68 22.59 5.87
N MET A 416 -20.80 21.63 4.93
CA MET A 416 -20.67 21.90 3.51
C MET A 416 -21.67 23.00 3.09
N PRO A 417 -21.24 24.02 2.30
CA PRO A 417 -22.12 25.10 1.85
C PRO A 417 -23.29 24.59 1.02
N GLN A 418 -24.49 25.08 1.34
CA GLN A 418 -25.74 24.66 0.70
C GLN A 418 -26.05 25.43 -0.60
N LYS A 419 -25.34 26.53 -0.86
CA LYS A 419 -25.53 27.41 -2.06
C LYS A 419 -24.46 27.14 -3.12
#